data_e241ba3e5a4a2f9539d2257f88eff857
#
_entry.id   e241ba3e5a4a2f9539d2257f88eff857
#
_cell.length_a   1.000
_cell.length_b   1.000
_cell.length_c   1.000
_cell.angle_alpha   90.00
_cell.angle_beta   90.00
_cell.angle_gamma   90.00
#
_symmetry.space_group_name_H-M   'P 1'
#
loop_
_entity.id
_entity.type
_entity.pdbx_description
1 polymer ?
#
loop_
_entity_poly.entity_id
_entity_poly.type
_entity_poly.pdbx_seq_one_letter_code
_entity_poly.pdbx_strand_id
1 'polypeptide(L)'
;MVEEEVRKVVASGRSSIAITIPKKWVSALGIEAGSYVLLRFMGDHVAVVPLGRSIRGSGISNVIEVDRDSPDYVLRRVITQYLRGGVDEIKVRFNEFVNIKGEVKELVRERISGAEVIEEGSDYVVFRFVTPIPEVPIKRLLNRMVLTVLGMLKDSLDMLHETTIEPSDIIDRDNEVDRLYLLIERLVMMGDYRSISAL
;
A
#
# COMPACT_ATOMS: atom_id res chain seq x y z
N MET A 1 13.89 12.08 -7.56
CA MET A 1 14.05 13.46 -8.10
C MET A 1 12.76 13.76 -8.83
N VAL A 2 12.01 14.81 -8.42
CA VAL A 2 10.79 15.24 -9.11
C VAL A 2 11.22 16.00 -10.37
N GLU A 3 10.74 15.58 -11.54
CA GLU A 3 10.96 16.31 -12.80
C GLU A 3 9.74 17.19 -13.08
N GLU A 4 9.96 18.45 -13.37
CA GLU A 4 8.94 19.44 -13.69
C GLU A 4 9.16 20.02 -15.09
N GLU A 5 8.09 20.23 -15.84
CA GLU A 5 8.14 20.82 -17.18
C GLU A 5 6.89 21.63 -17.46
N VAL A 6 7.07 22.85 -17.90
CA VAL A 6 5.95 23.74 -18.28
C VAL A 6 5.49 23.44 -19.70
N ARG A 7 4.20 23.24 -19.89
CA ARG A 7 3.58 22.96 -21.19
C ARG A 7 2.44 23.94 -21.49
N LYS A 8 2.35 24.32 -22.73
CA LYS A 8 1.24 25.14 -23.22
C LYS A 8 0.01 24.27 -23.44
N VAL A 9 -1.11 24.75 -22.93
CA VAL A 9 -2.42 24.16 -23.18
C VAL A 9 -2.94 24.64 -24.52
N VAL A 10 -3.46 23.76 -25.34
CA VAL A 10 -4.05 24.07 -26.66
C VAL A 10 -5.50 23.64 -26.75
N ALA A 11 -6.33 24.40 -27.45
CA ALA A 11 -7.72 24.02 -27.66
C ALA A 11 -7.80 22.76 -28.57
N SER A 12 -8.65 21.81 -28.18
CA SER A 12 -8.90 20.57 -28.93
C SER A 12 -10.41 20.39 -29.07
N GLY A 13 -10.96 20.90 -30.18
CA GLY A 13 -12.41 20.93 -30.38
C GLY A 13 -13.10 22.11 -29.68
N ARG A 14 -14.43 21.99 -29.47
CA ARG A 14 -15.26 23.07 -28.90
C ARG A 14 -15.29 23.12 -27.38
N SER A 15 -15.07 21.99 -26.73
CA SER A 15 -15.25 21.83 -25.27
C SER A 15 -14.08 21.15 -24.55
N SER A 16 -12.95 20.93 -25.22
CA SER A 16 -11.79 20.25 -24.65
C SER A 16 -10.49 20.99 -24.92
N ILE A 17 -9.51 20.70 -24.11
CA ILE A 17 -8.14 21.20 -24.21
C ILE A 17 -7.17 20.03 -24.24
N ALA A 18 -6.01 20.19 -24.86
CA ALA A 18 -4.95 19.20 -24.91
C ALA A 18 -3.66 19.76 -24.31
N ILE A 19 -2.91 18.88 -23.65
CA ILE A 19 -1.59 19.13 -23.14
C ILE A 19 -0.67 18.05 -23.70
N THR A 20 0.49 18.43 -24.23
CA THR A 20 1.49 17.47 -24.70
C THR A 20 2.35 16.98 -23.55
N ILE A 21 2.42 15.68 -23.34
CA ILE A 21 3.29 15.07 -22.34
C ILE A 21 4.66 14.81 -22.97
N PRO A 22 5.78 15.11 -22.28
CA PRO A 22 7.12 14.85 -22.77
C PRO A 22 7.32 13.39 -23.17
N LYS A 23 7.96 13.13 -24.31
CA LYS A 23 8.15 11.77 -24.84
C LYS A 23 8.89 10.85 -23.84
N LYS A 24 9.84 11.38 -23.07
CA LYS A 24 10.54 10.64 -22.02
C LYS A 24 9.61 10.15 -20.91
N TRP A 25 8.60 10.94 -20.52
CA TRP A 25 7.62 10.56 -19.53
C TRP A 25 6.60 9.55 -20.09
N VAL A 26 6.15 9.77 -21.31
CA VAL A 26 5.26 8.84 -22.03
C VAL A 26 5.91 7.46 -22.13
N SER A 27 7.20 7.40 -22.51
CA SER A 27 7.96 6.15 -22.58
C SER A 27 8.15 5.51 -21.20
N ALA A 28 8.48 6.30 -20.18
CA ALA A 28 8.65 5.81 -18.81
C ALA A 28 7.34 5.26 -18.22
N LEU A 29 6.20 5.87 -18.60
CA LEU A 29 4.86 5.42 -18.20
C LEU A 29 4.32 4.27 -19.05
N GLY A 30 5.00 3.89 -20.14
CA GLY A 30 4.54 2.86 -21.07
C GLY A 30 3.24 3.26 -21.78
N ILE A 31 3.05 4.55 -22.08
CA ILE A 31 1.91 5.07 -22.81
C ILE A 31 2.28 5.18 -24.29
N GLU A 32 1.40 4.75 -25.17
CA GLU A 32 1.55 4.85 -26.62
C GLU A 32 0.31 5.50 -27.25
N ALA A 33 0.41 5.93 -28.49
CA ALA A 33 -0.75 6.45 -29.21
C ALA A 33 -1.84 5.36 -29.29
N GLY A 34 -3.05 5.70 -28.82
CA GLY A 34 -4.16 4.74 -28.68
C GLY A 34 -4.28 4.10 -27.30
N SER A 35 -3.33 4.32 -26.39
CA SER A 35 -3.48 3.87 -25.01
C SER A 35 -4.60 4.61 -24.28
N TYR A 36 -5.30 3.89 -23.41
CA TYR A 36 -6.26 4.50 -22.50
C TYR A 36 -5.57 4.93 -21.21
N VAL A 37 -5.93 6.12 -20.74
CA VAL A 37 -5.48 6.67 -19.46
C VAL A 37 -6.69 7.08 -18.62
N LEU A 38 -6.60 6.90 -17.33
CA LEU A 38 -7.57 7.44 -16.40
C LEU A 38 -7.17 8.87 -16.04
N LEU A 39 -8.05 9.82 -16.28
CA LEU A 39 -7.91 11.19 -15.80
C LEU A 39 -8.63 11.31 -14.47
N ARG A 40 -7.90 11.72 -13.45
CA ARG A 40 -8.42 11.89 -12.10
C ARG A 40 -8.33 13.36 -11.70
N PHE A 41 -9.48 14.00 -11.47
CA PHE A 41 -9.52 15.36 -10.96
C PHE A 41 -9.34 15.35 -9.43
N MET A 42 -8.30 16.01 -8.92
CA MET A 42 -7.90 16.04 -7.51
C MET A 42 -8.26 17.35 -6.80
N GLY A 43 -9.05 18.21 -7.45
CA GLY A 43 -9.47 19.51 -6.91
C GLY A 43 -8.60 20.65 -7.43
N ASP A 44 -7.30 20.59 -7.23
CA ASP A 44 -6.29 21.58 -7.64
C ASP A 44 -5.44 21.15 -8.85
N HIS A 45 -5.42 19.83 -9.16
CA HIS A 45 -4.68 19.28 -10.30
C HIS A 45 -5.39 18.08 -10.91
N VAL A 46 -4.89 17.63 -12.07
CA VAL A 46 -5.34 16.42 -12.75
C VAL A 46 -4.21 15.41 -12.81
N ALA A 47 -4.44 14.23 -12.23
CA ALA A 47 -3.54 13.11 -12.37
C ALA A 47 -3.88 12.29 -13.63
N VAL A 48 -2.84 11.88 -14.36
CA VAL A 48 -2.94 11.01 -15.54
C VAL A 48 -2.37 9.66 -15.19
N VAL A 49 -3.22 8.63 -15.13
CA VAL A 49 -2.84 7.26 -14.73
C VAL A 49 -3.00 6.31 -15.92
N PRO A 50 -1.93 5.62 -16.35
CA PRO A 50 -2.02 4.63 -17.43
C PRO A 50 -2.92 3.46 -17.02
N LEU A 51 -3.99 3.19 -17.78
CA LEU A 51 -4.91 2.07 -17.50
C LEU A 51 -4.25 0.70 -17.76
N GLY A 52 -3.27 0.63 -18.62
CA GLY A 52 -2.54 -0.60 -18.95
C GLY A 52 -1.64 -1.13 -17.81
N ARG A 53 -1.31 -0.31 -16.82
CA ARG A 53 -0.52 -0.73 -15.65
C ARG A 53 -1.36 -1.18 -14.46
N SER A 54 -2.64 -0.76 -14.39
CA SER A 54 -3.54 -1.13 -13.27
C SER A 54 -4.24 -2.47 -13.45
N ILE A 55 -4.29 -3.03 -14.68
CA ILE A 55 -5.07 -4.25 -14.98
C ILE A 55 -4.18 -5.45 -15.27
N ARG A 56 -2.94 -5.22 -15.66
CA ARG A 56 -1.95 -6.30 -15.77
C ARG A 56 -0.78 -5.87 -14.94
N GLY A 57 -0.57 -6.54 -13.82
CA GLY A 57 0.63 -6.38 -13.03
C GLY A 57 1.85 -6.35 -13.94
N SER A 58 2.28 -5.15 -14.33
CA SER A 58 3.68 -4.94 -14.60
C SER A 58 4.32 -5.07 -13.23
N GLY A 59 4.37 -6.32 -12.76
CA GLY A 59 5.06 -6.67 -11.55
C GLY A 59 6.47 -6.12 -11.66
N ILE A 60 6.72 -5.01 -11.00
CA ILE A 60 8.02 -4.86 -10.39
C ILE A 60 7.96 -5.94 -9.31
N SER A 61 8.26 -7.16 -9.73
CA SER A 61 8.45 -8.28 -8.84
C SER A 61 9.68 -7.94 -8.02
N ASN A 62 9.44 -7.27 -6.89
CA ASN A 62 10.49 -7.06 -5.93
C ASN A 62 10.78 -8.43 -5.32
N VAL A 63 11.91 -8.98 -5.66
CA VAL A 63 12.40 -10.22 -5.08
C VAL A 63 13.17 -9.86 -3.82
N ILE A 64 12.80 -10.47 -2.71
CA ILE A 64 13.53 -10.42 -1.44
C ILE A 64 14.24 -11.75 -1.29
N GLU A 65 15.56 -11.76 -1.44
CA GLU A 65 16.36 -12.94 -1.13
C GLU A 65 16.62 -13.01 0.35
N VAL A 66 16.38 -14.19 0.96
CA VAL A 66 16.52 -14.48 2.39
C VAL A 66 17.60 -15.54 2.53
N ASP A 67 18.69 -15.18 3.20
CA ASP A 67 19.83 -16.08 3.41
C ASP A 67 19.89 -16.60 4.86
N ARG A 68 20.11 -15.72 5.84
CA ARG A 68 20.17 -16.06 7.27
C ARG A 68 19.38 -15.07 8.13
N ASP A 69 18.39 -14.44 7.53
CA ASP A 69 17.58 -13.41 8.14
C ASP A 69 16.58 -14.01 9.15
N SER A 70 16.26 -13.24 10.20
CA SER A 70 15.13 -13.58 11.07
C SER A 70 13.79 -13.28 10.39
N PRO A 71 12.67 -13.92 10.79
CA PRO A 71 11.34 -13.64 10.26
C PRO A 71 10.96 -12.16 10.37
N ASP A 72 11.27 -11.50 11.48
CA ASP A 72 11.00 -10.07 11.69
C ASP A 72 11.78 -9.17 10.72
N TYR A 73 13.03 -9.52 10.43
CA TYR A 73 13.82 -8.77 9.47
C TYR A 73 13.27 -8.89 8.05
N VAL A 74 12.83 -10.09 7.67
CA VAL A 74 12.15 -10.33 6.38
C VAL A 74 10.85 -9.53 6.33
N LEU A 75 10.04 -9.56 7.39
CA LEU A 75 8.81 -8.76 7.49
C LEU A 75 9.09 -7.27 7.26
N ARG A 76 10.12 -6.70 7.91
CA ARG A 76 10.50 -5.28 7.72
C ARG A 76 10.86 -4.97 6.27
N ARG A 77 11.54 -5.88 5.57
CA ARG A 77 11.86 -5.72 4.14
C ARG A 77 10.59 -5.76 3.29
N VAL A 78 9.64 -6.66 3.59
CA VAL A 78 8.33 -6.74 2.93
C VAL A 78 7.55 -5.44 3.16
N ILE A 79 7.46 -4.95 4.40
CA ILE A 79 6.80 -3.67 4.74
C ILE A 79 7.44 -2.51 3.97
N THR A 80 8.77 -2.45 3.92
CA THR A 80 9.48 -1.39 3.18
C THR A 80 9.10 -1.38 1.70
N GLN A 81 8.95 -2.54 1.07
CA GLN A 81 8.51 -2.65 -0.33
C GLN A 81 7.02 -2.33 -0.47
N TYR A 82 6.19 -2.80 0.45
CA TYR A 82 4.76 -2.51 0.51
C TYR A 82 4.49 -0.99 0.55
N LEU A 83 5.24 -0.25 1.37
CA LEU A 83 5.08 1.20 1.54
C LEU A 83 5.60 2.03 0.36
N ARG A 84 6.49 1.50 -0.48
CA ARG A 84 7.00 2.24 -1.65
C ARG A 84 5.93 2.65 -2.67
N GLY A 85 4.73 2.09 -2.57
CA GLY A 85 3.63 2.36 -3.49
C GLY A 85 3.86 1.78 -4.89
N GLY A 86 2.80 1.29 -5.52
CA GLY A 86 2.89 0.69 -6.87
C GLY A 86 3.55 -0.70 -6.93
N VAL A 87 3.90 -1.28 -5.78
CA VAL A 87 4.32 -2.68 -5.67
C VAL A 87 3.10 -3.48 -5.24
N ASP A 88 2.54 -4.24 -6.18
CA ASP A 88 1.38 -5.08 -5.92
C ASP A 88 1.75 -6.52 -5.57
N GLU A 89 2.96 -6.96 -5.94
CA GLU A 89 3.46 -8.30 -5.66
C GLU A 89 4.90 -8.27 -5.17
N ILE A 90 5.19 -9.10 -4.17
CA ILE A 90 6.54 -9.32 -3.63
C ILE A 90 6.80 -10.82 -3.61
N LYS A 91 7.89 -11.24 -4.25
CA LYS A 91 8.41 -12.60 -4.15
C LYS A 91 9.49 -12.65 -3.08
N VAL A 92 9.29 -13.47 -2.08
CA VAL A 92 10.29 -13.77 -1.05
C VAL A 92 10.88 -15.15 -1.37
N ARG A 93 12.18 -15.22 -1.62
CA ARG A 93 12.91 -16.46 -1.89
C ARG A 93 13.80 -16.80 -0.71
N PHE A 94 13.72 -18.03 -0.25
CA PHE A 94 14.47 -18.56 0.88
C PHE A 94 15.60 -19.45 0.40
N ASN A 95 16.77 -19.34 1.01
CA ASN A 95 17.86 -20.26 0.77
C ASN A 95 17.49 -21.66 1.35
N GLU A 96 18.00 -22.73 0.76
CA GLU A 96 17.70 -24.13 1.10
C GLU A 96 17.88 -24.48 2.60
N PHE A 97 18.70 -23.72 3.31
CA PHE A 97 19.00 -23.93 4.73
C PHE A 97 18.08 -23.13 5.69
N VAL A 98 17.10 -22.39 5.18
CA VAL A 98 16.27 -21.48 5.97
C VAL A 98 14.85 -22.01 6.09
N ASN A 99 14.44 -22.41 7.28
CA ASN A 99 13.10 -22.96 7.55
C ASN A 99 12.20 -21.95 8.30
N ILE A 100 12.13 -20.70 7.81
CA ILE A 100 11.27 -19.66 8.41
C ILE A 100 10.10 -19.24 7.52
N LYS A 101 9.91 -19.91 6.39
CA LYS A 101 8.86 -19.56 5.40
C LYS A 101 7.47 -19.51 6.02
N GLY A 102 7.15 -20.48 6.88
CA GLY A 102 5.85 -20.53 7.58
C GLY A 102 5.63 -19.30 8.47
N GLU A 103 6.61 -18.97 9.32
CA GLU A 103 6.57 -17.83 10.21
C GLU A 103 6.46 -16.49 9.44
N VAL A 104 7.23 -16.34 8.37
CA VAL A 104 7.16 -15.13 7.52
C VAL A 104 5.76 -14.99 6.90
N LYS A 105 5.14 -16.08 6.45
CA LYS A 105 3.76 -16.04 5.90
C LYS A 105 2.75 -15.56 6.93
N GLU A 106 2.83 -16.07 8.15
CA GLU A 106 1.95 -15.68 9.25
C GLU A 106 2.16 -14.21 9.60
N LEU A 107 3.39 -13.79 9.85
CA LEU A 107 3.72 -12.40 10.17
C LEU A 107 3.25 -11.41 9.10
N VAL A 108 3.45 -11.72 7.82
CA VAL A 108 3.03 -10.84 6.73
C VAL A 108 1.50 -10.71 6.68
N ARG A 109 0.76 -11.82 6.87
CA ARG A 109 -0.71 -11.82 6.89
C ARG A 109 -1.28 -11.08 8.10
N GLU A 110 -0.63 -11.23 9.25
CA GLU A 110 -1.05 -10.57 10.49
C GLU A 110 -0.79 -9.07 10.47
N ARG A 111 0.33 -8.65 9.89
CA ARG A 111 0.77 -7.24 9.96
C ARG A 111 0.36 -6.39 8.78
N ILE A 112 0.10 -6.98 7.61
CA ILE A 112 -0.22 -6.22 6.40
C ILE A 112 -1.63 -6.53 5.93
N SER A 113 -2.50 -5.54 5.99
CA SER A 113 -3.88 -5.65 5.52
C SER A 113 -3.92 -5.95 4.01
N GLY A 114 -4.68 -6.97 3.62
CA GLY A 114 -4.84 -7.38 2.22
C GLY A 114 -3.64 -8.13 1.63
N ALA A 115 -2.72 -8.62 2.46
CA ALA A 115 -1.64 -9.51 2.01
C ALA A 115 -2.18 -10.93 1.76
N GLU A 116 -2.16 -11.37 0.51
CA GLU A 116 -2.58 -12.69 0.08
C GLU A 116 -1.41 -13.46 -0.51
N VAL A 117 -1.28 -14.74 -0.16
CA VAL A 117 -0.34 -15.65 -0.82
C VAL A 117 -0.99 -16.15 -2.11
N ILE A 118 -0.42 -15.77 -3.25
CA ILE A 118 -0.93 -16.15 -4.57
C ILE A 118 -0.15 -17.28 -5.22
N GLU A 119 1.10 -17.48 -4.78
CA GLU A 119 1.95 -18.55 -5.28
C GLU A 119 2.94 -18.97 -4.18
N GLU A 120 3.19 -20.27 -4.08
CA GLU A 120 4.11 -20.85 -3.12
C GLU A 120 4.87 -22.02 -3.73
N GLY A 121 6.20 -21.99 -3.62
CA GLY A 121 7.09 -23.09 -3.98
C GLY A 121 7.84 -23.65 -2.77
N SER A 122 8.77 -24.58 -3.01
CA SER A 122 9.62 -25.14 -1.95
C SER A 122 10.46 -24.06 -1.27
N ASP A 123 11.03 -23.14 -2.07
CA ASP A 123 11.99 -22.14 -1.67
C ASP A 123 11.50 -20.70 -1.78
N TYR A 124 10.21 -20.47 -2.10
CA TYR A 124 9.68 -19.12 -2.22
C TYR A 124 8.19 -19.02 -1.86
N VAL A 125 7.77 -17.79 -1.65
CA VAL A 125 6.37 -17.37 -1.52
C VAL A 125 6.15 -16.06 -2.25
N VAL A 126 5.02 -15.90 -2.93
CA VAL A 126 4.60 -14.66 -3.58
C VAL A 126 3.41 -14.08 -2.84
N PHE A 127 3.60 -12.90 -2.30
CA PHE A 127 2.54 -12.11 -1.70
C PHE A 127 1.98 -11.13 -2.72
N ARG A 128 0.66 -11.05 -2.82
CA ARG A 128 -0.06 -9.98 -3.51
C ARG A 128 -0.75 -9.12 -2.47
N PHE A 129 -0.63 -7.81 -2.63
CA PHE A 129 -1.32 -6.85 -1.77
C PHE A 129 -2.57 -6.36 -2.47
N VAL A 130 -3.70 -6.96 -2.09
CA VAL A 130 -5.02 -6.48 -2.51
C VAL A 130 -5.32 -5.27 -1.63
N THR A 131 -4.84 -4.10 -2.05
CA THR A 131 -5.27 -2.86 -1.43
C THR A 131 -6.63 -2.56 -2.05
N PRO A 132 -7.76 -2.72 -1.35
CA PRO A 132 -8.98 -2.12 -1.83
C PRO A 132 -8.65 -0.63 -1.96
N ILE A 133 -8.88 -0.04 -3.15
CA ILE A 133 -8.97 1.42 -3.24
C ILE A 133 -10.09 1.75 -2.27
N PRO A 134 -9.81 2.28 -1.08
CA PRO A 134 -10.87 2.37 -0.11
C PRO A 134 -11.84 3.39 -0.65
N GLU A 135 -13.09 2.98 -0.85
CA GLU A 135 -14.21 3.91 -0.89
C GLU A 135 -14.29 4.71 0.42
N VAL A 136 -13.53 4.26 1.42
CA VAL A 136 -13.45 4.85 2.76
C VAL A 136 -12.37 5.91 2.80
N PRO A 137 -12.71 7.18 3.05
CA PRO A 137 -11.73 8.26 3.19
C PRO A 137 -10.69 7.97 4.28
N ILE A 138 -9.43 8.37 4.07
CA ILE A 138 -8.33 8.23 5.07
C ILE A 138 -8.75 8.77 6.44
N LYS A 139 -9.52 9.87 6.46
CA LYS A 139 -10.07 10.44 7.70
C LYS A 139 -10.89 9.43 8.52
N ARG A 140 -11.67 8.56 7.88
CA ARG A 140 -12.41 7.51 8.59
C ARG A 140 -11.49 6.44 9.17
N LEU A 141 -10.43 6.08 8.44
CA LEU A 141 -9.42 5.13 8.93
C LEU A 141 -8.67 5.72 10.13
N LEU A 142 -8.26 6.99 10.05
CA LEU A 142 -7.66 7.72 11.16
C LEU A 142 -8.59 7.80 12.38
N ASN A 143 -9.85 8.16 12.17
CA ASN A 143 -10.83 8.19 13.27
C ASN A 143 -11.01 6.82 13.91
N ARG A 144 -11.09 5.74 13.13
CA ARG A 144 -11.16 4.37 13.64
C ARG A 144 -9.93 4.06 14.49
N MET A 145 -8.74 4.36 13.99
CA MET A 145 -7.48 4.14 14.70
C MET A 145 -7.47 4.88 16.05
N VAL A 146 -7.85 6.17 16.08
CA VAL A 146 -7.94 6.97 17.31
C VAL A 146 -8.95 6.37 18.30
N LEU A 147 -10.14 6.00 17.83
CA LEU A 147 -11.17 5.40 18.69
C LEU A 147 -10.73 4.05 19.27
N THR A 148 -10.04 3.23 18.48
CA THR A 148 -9.47 1.95 18.95
C THR A 148 -8.43 2.21 20.05
N VAL A 149 -7.49 3.15 19.84
CA VAL A 149 -6.46 3.50 20.83
C VAL A 149 -7.08 4.05 22.11
N LEU A 150 -8.09 4.92 22.01
CA LEU A 150 -8.80 5.43 23.19
C LEU A 150 -9.52 4.32 23.95
N GLY A 151 -10.12 3.36 23.25
CA GLY A 151 -10.72 2.17 23.86
C GLY A 151 -9.68 1.32 24.59
N MET A 152 -8.55 1.04 23.95
CA MET A 152 -7.42 0.29 24.56
C MET A 152 -6.90 0.98 25.81
N LEU A 153 -6.76 2.31 25.78
CA LEU A 153 -6.31 3.08 26.94
C LEU A 153 -7.30 2.97 28.10
N LYS A 154 -8.60 3.11 27.80
CA LYS A 154 -9.64 2.96 28.82
C LYS A 154 -9.60 1.56 29.43
N ASP A 155 -9.62 0.53 28.61
CA ASP A 155 -9.63 -0.86 29.07
C ASP A 155 -8.36 -1.20 29.87
N SER A 156 -7.19 -0.64 29.49
CA SER A 156 -5.95 -0.78 30.25
C SER A 156 -6.03 -0.13 31.63
N LEU A 157 -6.74 1.00 31.77
CA LEU A 157 -6.98 1.63 33.07
C LEU A 157 -7.98 0.83 33.91
N ASP A 158 -9.03 0.31 33.27
CA ASP A 158 -10.04 -0.51 33.93
C ASP A 158 -9.43 -1.82 34.46
N MET A 159 -8.47 -2.41 33.76
CA MET A 159 -7.70 -3.59 34.20
C MET A 159 -6.95 -3.36 35.52
N LEU A 160 -6.60 -2.12 35.85
CA LEU A 160 -5.97 -1.82 37.14
C LEU A 160 -6.93 -1.97 38.34
N HIS A 161 -8.23 -1.92 38.07
CA HIS A 161 -9.29 -1.96 39.06
C HIS A 161 -10.17 -3.21 38.96
N GLU A 162 -10.28 -3.79 37.78
CA GLU A 162 -11.13 -4.96 37.48
C GLU A 162 -10.35 -6.01 36.69
N THR A 163 -10.53 -7.28 37.03
CA THR A 163 -9.82 -8.41 36.41
C THR A 163 -10.62 -9.07 35.29
N THR A 164 -11.64 -8.41 34.75
CA THR A 164 -12.56 -8.99 33.75
C THR A 164 -12.09 -8.83 32.29
N ILE A 165 -11.08 -7.98 32.06
CA ILE A 165 -10.56 -7.71 30.71
C ILE A 165 -9.33 -8.59 30.49
N GLU A 166 -9.36 -9.37 29.41
CA GLU A 166 -8.21 -10.21 29.05
C GLU A 166 -7.14 -9.35 28.32
N PRO A 167 -5.85 -9.48 28.71
CA PRO A 167 -4.77 -8.75 28.03
C PRO A 167 -4.69 -9.03 26.54
N SER A 168 -5.09 -10.22 26.09
CA SER A 168 -5.16 -10.62 24.68
C SER A 168 -6.02 -9.69 23.84
N ASP A 169 -7.13 -9.21 24.37
CA ASP A 169 -8.05 -8.29 23.66
C ASP A 169 -7.39 -6.95 23.35
N ILE A 170 -6.49 -6.49 24.21
CA ILE A 170 -5.72 -5.26 23.99
C ILE A 170 -4.64 -5.50 22.94
N ILE A 171 -3.95 -6.63 22.99
CA ILE A 171 -2.92 -7.02 22.02
C ILE A 171 -3.52 -7.17 20.60
N ASP A 172 -4.68 -7.78 20.49
CA ASP A 172 -5.37 -7.93 19.20
C ASP A 172 -5.75 -6.58 18.59
N ARG A 173 -6.20 -5.64 19.42
CA ARG A 173 -6.50 -4.27 18.98
C ARG A 173 -5.25 -3.47 18.63
N ASP A 174 -4.13 -3.68 19.31
CA ASP A 174 -2.83 -3.10 18.95
C ASP A 174 -2.39 -3.57 17.55
N ASN A 175 -2.50 -4.86 17.27
CA ASN A 175 -2.26 -5.41 15.95
C ASN A 175 -3.19 -4.82 14.87
N GLU A 176 -4.43 -4.48 15.21
CA GLU A 176 -5.35 -3.79 14.31
C GLU A 176 -4.90 -2.35 14.03
N VAL A 177 -4.45 -1.63 15.06
CA VAL A 177 -3.91 -0.26 14.94
C VAL A 177 -2.69 -0.26 14.02
N ASP A 178 -1.77 -1.21 14.19
CA ASP A 178 -0.59 -1.38 13.33
C ASP A 178 -0.98 -1.61 11.86
N ARG A 179 -1.96 -2.46 11.60
CA ARG A 179 -2.47 -2.71 10.24
C ARG A 179 -3.10 -1.47 9.61
N LEU A 180 -3.87 -0.72 10.39
CA LEU A 180 -4.48 0.54 9.94
C LEU A 180 -3.41 1.58 9.65
N TYR A 181 -2.38 1.69 10.49
CA TYR A 181 -1.26 2.60 10.27
C TYR A 181 -0.55 2.31 8.94
N LEU A 182 -0.14 1.06 8.70
CA LEU A 182 0.53 0.67 7.46
C LEU A 182 -0.35 0.90 6.22
N LEU A 183 -1.67 0.65 6.33
CA LEU A 183 -2.61 0.91 5.24
C LEU A 183 -2.72 2.40 4.93
N ILE A 184 -2.86 3.24 5.95
CA ILE A 184 -2.94 4.70 5.79
C ILE A 184 -1.65 5.23 5.18
N GLU A 185 -0.48 4.79 5.67
CA GLU A 185 0.82 5.20 5.15
C GLU A 185 0.97 4.83 3.66
N ARG A 186 0.59 3.60 3.28
CA ARG A 186 0.58 3.18 1.88
C ARG A 186 -0.33 4.06 1.01
N LEU A 187 -1.55 4.36 1.48
CA LEU A 187 -2.49 5.21 0.74
C LEU A 187 -1.94 6.62 0.53
N VAL A 188 -1.30 7.18 1.55
CA VAL A 188 -0.62 8.48 1.45
C VAL A 188 0.51 8.41 0.43
N MET A 189 1.36 7.38 0.47
CA MET A 189 2.46 7.19 -0.50
C MET A 189 1.97 6.96 -1.93
N MET A 190 0.80 6.37 -2.11
CA MET A 190 0.15 6.21 -3.42
C MET A 190 -0.49 7.50 -3.94
N GLY A 191 -0.43 8.60 -3.18
CA GLY A 191 -0.97 9.91 -3.57
C GLY A 191 -2.48 10.01 -3.44
N ASP A 192 -3.11 9.20 -2.60
CA ASP A 192 -4.55 9.32 -2.32
C ASP A 192 -4.83 10.42 -1.28
N TYR A 193 -4.45 11.65 -1.63
CA TYR A 193 -4.64 12.84 -0.78
C TYR A 193 -6.10 13.31 -0.67
N ARG A 194 -7.06 12.62 -1.28
CA ARG A 194 -8.46 13.06 -1.34
C ARG A 194 -9.11 13.31 0.02
N SER A 195 -8.47 12.85 1.08
CA SER A 195 -9.04 12.87 2.41
C SER A 195 -8.34 13.84 3.37
N ILE A 196 -7.20 14.40 2.98
CA ILE A 196 -6.43 15.28 3.87
C ILE A 196 -6.87 16.75 3.73
N SER A 197 -7.36 17.15 2.54
CA SER A 197 -7.82 18.52 2.28
C SER A 197 -9.18 18.89 2.89
N ALA A 198 -9.83 17.97 3.60
CA ALA A 198 -11.10 18.19 4.29
C ALA A 198 -10.95 18.20 5.83
N LEU A 199 -9.75 18.39 6.33
CA LEU A 199 -9.45 18.75 7.71
C LEU A 199 -9.34 20.24 7.84
#